data_a55588133158ac2f9e89f76a082bf68f
#
_entry.id   a55588133158ac2f9e89f76a082bf68f
#
_cell.length_a   1.000
_cell.length_b   1.000
_cell.length_c   1.000
_cell.angle_alpha   90.00
_cell.angle_beta   90.00
_cell.angle_gamma   90.00
#
_symmetry.space_group_name_H-M   'P 1'
#
loop_
_entity.id
_entity.type
_entity.pdbx_description
1 polymer ?
#
loop_
_entity_poly.entity_id
_entity_poly.type
_entity_poly.pdbx_seq_one_letter_code
_entity_poly.pdbx_strand_id
1 'polypeptide(L)'
;MIDITILIDNQPCNTNPCLFSEHGLSVYIATQSCQLLCDTGASGSFIDNARHLGINLGEIDCAIISHGHNDHTGGLPRLLDTYPTTRVFASAHIFDRFESSRLGTARDISTPESVASHPHLTLIENSMWLTPDIALVVCDTVQHARPHGNRHLSANGMPDTFAHELSLAIVDDNRLVIIAPCSHCGALNIADACQRFTGINSVKAYIGGLHFTDGPHTADESRQFLIDITTQLPDTTFYTGHCTCPQAQQLLTTNPNINIFTTGTLIVVE
;
A
#
# COMPACT_ATOMS: atom_id res chain seq x y z
N MET A 1 2.05 20.26 -2.17
CA MET A 1 3.24 19.46 -1.72
C MET A 1 2.77 18.40 -0.75
N ILE A 2 3.16 17.15 -0.97
CA ILE A 2 2.82 16.00 -0.14
C ILE A 2 4.13 15.29 0.22
N ASP A 3 4.40 15.11 1.52
CA ASP A 3 5.56 14.40 2.02
C ASP A 3 5.15 12.98 2.40
N ILE A 4 5.82 11.98 1.85
CA ILE A 4 5.53 10.56 2.06
C ILE A 4 6.79 9.90 2.59
N THR A 5 6.73 9.36 3.81
CA THR A 5 7.86 8.66 4.45
C THR A 5 7.56 7.18 4.56
N ILE A 6 8.45 6.36 4.03
CA ILE A 6 8.37 4.90 4.18
C ILE A 6 8.90 4.53 5.56
N LEU A 7 8.01 4.22 6.49
CA LEU A 7 8.37 3.85 7.86
C LEU A 7 8.92 2.43 7.95
N ILE A 8 8.33 1.50 7.20
CA ILE A 8 8.77 0.09 7.09
C ILE A 8 8.72 -0.32 5.63
N ASP A 9 9.74 -1.04 5.21
CA ASP A 9 9.86 -1.77 3.96
C ASP A 9 10.72 -3.03 4.18
N ASN A 10 10.67 -3.97 3.23
CA ASN A 10 11.48 -5.19 3.24
C ASN A 10 12.98 -4.88 3.16
N GLN A 11 13.34 -3.77 2.53
CA GLN A 11 14.73 -3.35 2.34
C GLN A 11 15.15 -2.36 3.44
N PRO A 12 16.32 -2.56 4.07
CA PRO A 12 16.82 -1.68 5.11
C PRO A 12 17.21 -0.31 4.55
N CYS A 13 17.19 0.68 5.42
CA CYS A 13 17.74 2.00 5.13
C CYS A 13 19.28 1.92 5.03
N ASN A 14 19.83 2.29 3.87
CA ASN A 14 21.28 2.26 3.67
C ASN A 14 22.03 3.41 4.38
N THR A 15 21.32 4.47 4.74
CA THR A 15 21.91 5.69 5.32
C THR A 15 21.65 5.83 6.83
N ASN A 16 20.70 5.08 7.38
CA ASN A 16 20.38 5.13 8.80
C ASN A 16 20.19 3.71 9.38
N PRO A 17 21.25 3.13 9.99
CA PRO A 17 21.21 1.77 10.54
C PRO A 17 20.33 1.62 11.80
N CYS A 18 19.82 2.73 12.38
CA CYS A 18 18.91 2.70 13.51
C CYS A 18 17.46 2.37 13.10
N LEU A 19 17.15 2.38 11.82
CA LEU A 19 15.81 2.04 11.33
C LEU A 19 15.68 0.54 11.13
N PHE A 20 14.58 -0.01 11.62
CA PHE A 20 14.21 -1.42 11.45
C PHE A 20 13.58 -1.64 10.08
N SER A 21 13.93 -2.74 9.43
CA SER A 21 13.24 -3.25 8.23
C SER A 21 12.64 -4.61 8.56
N GLU A 22 11.50 -4.91 7.97
CA GLU A 22 10.84 -6.21 8.09
C GLU A 22 10.04 -6.52 6.83
N HIS A 23 9.60 -7.75 6.65
CA HIS A 23 8.65 -8.06 5.61
C HIS A 23 7.32 -7.40 5.93
N GLY A 24 7.02 -6.31 5.23
CA GLY A 24 5.84 -5.49 5.46
C GLY A 24 6.02 -4.07 4.94
N LEU A 25 4.94 -3.31 4.94
CA LEU A 25 4.95 -1.91 4.55
C LEU A 25 4.19 -1.05 5.56
N SER A 26 4.75 0.12 5.85
CA SER A 26 4.07 1.19 6.58
C SER A 26 4.51 2.53 6.02
N VAL A 27 3.55 3.38 5.71
CA VAL A 27 3.77 4.66 5.02
C VAL A 27 3.12 5.78 5.81
N TYR A 28 3.91 6.78 6.20
CA TYR A 28 3.40 8.03 6.75
C TYR A 28 3.25 9.06 5.63
N ILE A 29 2.15 9.80 5.65
CA ILE A 29 1.79 10.76 4.62
C ILE A 29 1.41 12.07 5.30
N ALA A 30 2.10 13.15 4.95
CA ALA A 30 1.78 14.50 5.40
C ALA A 30 1.37 15.35 4.20
N THR A 31 0.14 15.81 4.21
CA THR A 31 -0.39 16.82 3.28
C THR A 31 -0.43 18.18 3.96
N GLN A 32 -0.90 19.22 3.27
CA GLN A 32 -1.12 20.53 3.90
C GLN A 32 -2.21 20.51 4.99
N SER A 33 -3.15 19.57 4.91
CA SER A 33 -4.36 19.52 5.73
C SER A 33 -4.46 18.29 6.64
N CYS A 34 -3.74 17.23 6.34
CA CYS A 34 -3.86 15.95 7.04
C CYS A 34 -2.53 15.24 7.21
N GLN A 35 -2.43 14.49 8.32
CA GLN A 35 -1.37 13.52 8.58
C GLN A 35 -1.99 12.13 8.65
N LEU A 36 -1.55 11.22 7.81
CA LEU A 36 -2.13 9.88 7.67
C LEU A 36 -1.05 8.81 7.87
N LEU A 37 -1.49 7.66 8.34
CA LEU A 37 -0.69 6.43 8.31
C LEU A 37 -1.38 5.44 7.38
N CYS A 38 -0.67 4.90 6.39
CA CYS A 38 -1.15 3.81 5.56
C CYS A 38 -0.36 2.55 5.89
N ASP A 39 -1.05 1.55 6.43
CA ASP A 39 -0.54 0.29 6.93
C ASP A 39 0.43 0.39 8.13
N THR A 40 0.67 -0.75 8.77
CA THR A 40 1.37 -0.84 10.06
C THR A 40 2.53 -1.83 10.06
N GLY A 41 2.90 -2.38 8.89
CA GLY A 41 3.90 -3.44 8.81
C GLY A 41 3.46 -4.76 9.46
N ALA A 42 4.40 -5.69 9.61
CA ALA A 42 4.16 -6.98 10.25
C ALA A 42 4.25 -6.92 11.78
N SER A 43 4.90 -5.88 12.31
CA SER A 43 5.08 -5.70 13.75
C SER A 43 4.86 -4.23 14.16
N GLY A 44 5.20 -3.89 15.40
CA GLY A 44 5.14 -2.50 15.82
C GLY A 44 6.40 -1.67 15.54
N SER A 45 7.36 -2.16 14.77
CA SER A 45 8.65 -1.50 14.51
C SER A 45 8.51 -0.16 13.80
N PHE A 46 7.42 0.04 13.03
CA PHE A 46 7.13 1.32 12.38
C PHE A 46 6.98 2.48 13.38
N ILE A 47 6.49 2.22 14.62
CA ILE A 47 6.38 3.24 15.66
C ILE A 47 7.78 3.71 16.13
N ASP A 48 8.70 2.76 16.26
CA ASP A 48 10.08 3.08 16.67
C ASP A 48 10.80 3.83 15.55
N ASN A 49 10.58 3.43 14.27
CA ASN A 49 11.10 4.15 13.12
C ASN A 49 10.52 5.57 12.99
N ALA A 50 9.22 5.74 13.21
CA ALA A 50 8.61 7.07 13.23
C ALA A 50 9.28 7.99 14.25
N ARG A 51 9.54 7.49 15.48
CA ARG A 51 10.26 8.23 16.52
C ARG A 51 11.69 8.60 16.11
N HIS A 52 12.43 7.65 15.51
CA HIS A 52 13.79 7.93 15.01
C HIS A 52 13.80 8.97 13.88
N LEU A 53 12.72 9.05 13.09
CA LEU A 53 12.56 10.02 12.02
C LEU A 53 11.92 11.34 12.48
N GLY A 54 11.60 11.48 13.77
CA GLY A 54 10.98 12.69 14.32
C GLY A 54 9.50 12.84 13.99
N ILE A 55 8.84 11.76 13.59
CA ILE A 55 7.41 11.72 13.24
C ILE A 55 6.60 11.33 14.48
N ASN A 56 5.63 12.16 14.84
CA ASN A 56 4.73 11.92 15.97
C ASN A 56 3.43 11.25 15.49
N LEU A 57 3.35 9.92 15.59
CA LEU A 57 2.15 9.17 15.24
C LEU A 57 0.94 9.44 16.17
N GLY A 58 1.13 10.12 17.28
CA GLY A 58 0.02 10.58 18.13
C GLY A 58 -0.77 11.75 17.53
N GLU A 59 -0.25 12.38 16.48
CA GLU A 59 -0.84 13.53 15.80
C GLU A 59 -1.48 13.20 14.45
N ILE A 60 -1.48 11.91 14.04
CA ILE A 60 -2.14 11.52 12.79
C ILE A 60 -3.66 11.66 12.90
N ASP A 61 -4.28 12.13 11.83
CA ASP A 61 -5.74 12.27 11.75
C ASP A 61 -6.44 10.91 11.68
N CYS A 62 -5.84 9.96 10.99
CA CYS A 62 -6.29 8.56 10.97
C CYS A 62 -5.22 7.62 10.39
N ALA A 63 -5.45 6.31 10.62
CA ALA A 63 -4.76 5.24 9.93
C ALA A 63 -5.70 4.59 8.89
N ILE A 64 -5.14 4.20 7.76
CA ILE A 64 -5.83 3.47 6.70
C ILE A 64 -5.14 2.12 6.56
N ILE A 65 -5.90 1.04 6.56
CA ILE A 65 -5.40 -0.30 6.29
C ILE A 65 -5.78 -0.67 4.86
N SER A 66 -4.76 -0.89 4.05
CA SER A 66 -4.93 -1.13 2.63
C SER A 66 -5.58 -2.47 2.33
N HIS A 67 -5.23 -3.52 3.09
CA HIS A 67 -5.78 -4.86 2.90
C HIS A 67 -5.49 -5.78 4.09
N GLY A 68 -6.05 -6.99 4.10
CA GLY A 68 -6.11 -7.88 5.26
C GLY A 68 -4.89 -8.78 5.49
N HIS A 69 -3.75 -8.56 4.84
CA HIS A 69 -2.56 -9.36 5.07
C HIS A 69 -1.75 -8.88 6.26
N ASN A 70 -1.18 -9.80 7.02
CA ASN A 70 -0.53 -9.53 8.31
C ASN A 70 0.78 -8.72 8.20
N ASP A 71 1.41 -8.68 7.05
CA ASP A 71 2.57 -7.82 6.78
C ASP A 71 2.19 -6.34 6.56
N HIS A 72 0.87 -6.03 6.59
CA HIS A 72 0.30 -4.67 6.58
C HIS A 72 -0.48 -4.37 7.86
N THR A 73 -1.02 -5.40 8.50
CA THR A 73 -1.93 -5.27 9.65
C THR A 73 -1.32 -5.72 10.98
N GLY A 74 -0.17 -6.39 10.94
CA GLY A 74 0.43 -7.01 12.13
C GLY A 74 0.83 -6.02 13.21
N GLY A 75 1.17 -4.79 12.85
CA GLY A 75 1.48 -3.71 13.80
C GLY A 75 0.25 -2.98 14.35
N LEU A 76 -0.96 -3.24 13.83
CA LEU A 76 -2.17 -2.52 14.22
C LEU A 76 -2.52 -2.67 15.72
N PRO A 77 -2.37 -3.84 16.38
CA PRO A 77 -2.55 -3.93 17.82
C PRO A 77 -1.65 -2.97 18.59
N ARG A 78 -0.35 -2.89 18.22
CA ARG A 78 0.58 -1.99 18.90
C ARG A 78 0.27 -0.51 18.63
N LEU A 79 -0.23 -0.15 17.43
CA LEU A 79 -0.71 1.21 17.16
C LEU A 79 -1.81 1.58 18.13
N LEU A 80 -2.83 0.74 18.24
CA LEU A 80 -4.03 1.00 19.04
C LEU A 80 -3.77 0.92 20.55
N ASP A 81 -2.83 0.09 20.98
CA ASP A 81 -2.37 0.07 22.39
C ASP A 81 -1.59 1.35 22.75
N THR A 82 -0.79 1.87 21.80
CA THR A 82 0.04 3.07 22.02
C THR A 82 -0.78 4.35 21.88
N TYR A 83 -1.70 4.37 20.91
CA TYR A 83 -2.52 5.53 20.54
C TYR A 83 -4.00 5.11 20.45
N PRO A 84 -4.68 4.85 21.58
CA PRO A 84 -6.00 4.19 21.62
C PRO A 84 -7.14 5.00 21.00
N THR A 85 -6.95 6.27 20.73
CA THR A 85 -7.95 7.15 20.09
C THR A 85 -7.76 7.29 18.59
N THR A 86 -6.76 6.64 18.01
CA THR A 86 -6.50 6.68 16.56
C THR A 86 -7.70 6.10 15.81
N ARG A 87 -8.27 6.88 14.90
CA ARG A 87 -9.29 6.40 13.97
C ARG A 87 -8.65 5.51 12.92
N VAL A 88 -9.23 4.36 12.67
CA VAL A 88 -8.74 3.40 11.67
C VAL A 88 -9.83 3.14 10.65
N PHE A 89 -9.51 3.19 9.38
CA PHE A 89 -10.37 2.81 8.27
C PHE A 89 -9.82 1.57 7.59
N ALA A 90 -10.68 0.59 7.35
CA ALA A 90 -10.33 -0.65 6.68
C ALA A 90 -11.51 -1.17 5.85
N SER A 91 -11.27 -2.08 4.92
CA SER A 91 -12.34 -2.77 4.20
C SER A 91 -13.21 -3.60 5.15
N ALA A 92 -14.50 -3.72 4.84
CA ALA A 92 -15.41 -4.63 5.54
C ALA A 92 -14.97 -6.11 5.49
N HIS A 93 -14.12 -6.46 4.52
CA HIS A 93 -13.53 -7.79 4.35
C HIS A 93 -12.18 -7.97 5.03
N ILE A 94 -11.74 -7.01 5.87
CA ILE A 94 -10.39 -7.01 6.49
C ILE A 94 -10.13 -8.22 7.40
N PHE A 95 -11.20 -8.83 7.97
CA PHE A 95 -11.12 -9.97 8.89
C PHE A 95 -11.50 -11.30 8.23
N ASP A 96 -11.59 -11.37 6.90
CA ASP A 96 -11.64 -12.64 6.21
C ASP A 96 -10.37 -13.46 6.50
N ARG A 97 -10.47 -14.78 6.41
CA ARG A 97 -9.31 -15.64 6.62
C ARG A 97 -8.46 -15.68 5.37
N PHE A 98 -7.25 -15.11 5.45
CA PHE A 98 -6.29 -15.08 4.34
C PHE A 98 -5.18 -16.10 4.53
N GLU A 99 -4.82 -16.79 3.44
CA GLU A 99 -3.75 -17.79 3.46
C GLU A 99 -2.83 -17.61 2.25
N SER A 100 -1.53 -17.87 2.44
CA SER A 100 -0.54 -17.92 1.37
C SER A 100 0.07 -19.31 1.24
N SER A 101 0.05 -19.88 0.05
CA SER A 101 0.67 -21.17 -0.31
C SER A 101 2.01 -21.02 -1.03
N ARG A 102 2.57 -19.80 -1.10
CA ARG A 102 3.80 -19.50 -1.85
C ARG A 102 5.01 -20.37 -1.46
N LEU A 103 5.10 -20.79 -0.21
CA LEU A 103 6.18 -21.63 0.31
C LEU A 103 5.83 -23.14 0.31
N GLY A 104 4.82 -23.55 -0.47
CA GLY A 104 4.40 -24.93 -0.64
C GLY A 104 3.36 -25.44 0.38
N THR A 105 3.24 -24.80 1.53
CA THR A 105 2.18 -25.08 2.54
C THR A 105 1.40 -23.83 2.82
N ALA A 106 0.08 -23.94 2.95
CA ALA A 106 -0.77 -22.82 3.33
C ALA A 106 -0.37 -22.29 4.72
N ARG A 107 -0.20 -20.99 4.82
CA ARG A 107 0.07 -20.24 6.05
C ARG A 107 -0.97 -19.18 6.23
N ASP A 108 -1.47 -19.03 7.43
CA ASP A 108 -2.34 -17.93 7.81
C ASP A 108 -1.56 -16.61 7.74
N ILE A 109 -2.12 -15.65 7.01
CA ILE A 109 -1.61 -14.30 6.85
C ILE A 109 -2.67 -13.25 7.17
N SER A 110 -3.68 -13.63 7.95
CA SER A 110 -4.84 -12.78 8.26
C SER A 110 -4.50 -11.64 9.22
N THR A 111 -5.38 -10.64 9.21
CA THR A 111 -5.37 -9.54 10.19
C THR A 111 -5.55 -10.07 11.62
N PRO A 112 -4.80 -9.55 12.62
CA PRO A 112 -5.01 -9.90 14.01
C PRO A 112 -6.45 -9.64 14.47
N GLU A 113 -7.15 -10.67 14.94
CA GLU A 113 -8.54 -10.57 15.40
C GLU A 113 -8.71 -9.67 16.64
N SER A 114 -7.64 -9.46 17.41
CA SER A 114 -7.67 -8.66 18.63
C SER A 114 -8.14 -7.22 18.44
N VAL A 115 -8.04 -6.70 17.22
CA VAL A 115 -8.46 -5.32 16.88
C VAL A 115 -9.89 -5.22 16.35
N ALA A 116 -10.56 -6.34 16.08
CA ALA A 116 -11.88 -6.35 15.42
C ALA A 116 -12.98 -5.60 16.18
N SER A 117 -12.90 -5.55 17.51
CA SER A 117 -13.84 -4.85 18.36
C SER A 117 -13.40 -3.45 18.80
N HIS A 118 -12.31 -2.92 18.19
CA HIS A 118 -11.80 -1.61 18.60
C HIS A 118 -12.78 -0.49 18.25
N PRO A 119 -13.15 0.40 19.22
CA PRO A 119 -14.23 1.38 19.04
C PRO A 119 -13.96 2.43 17.97
N HIS A 120 -12.70 2.64 17.59
CA HIS A 120 -12.31 3.60 16.56
C HIS A 120 -11.99 2.95 15.19
N LEU A 121 -12.29 1.65 15.02
CA LEU A 121 -12.21 0.97 13.73
C LEU A 121 -13.51 1.18 12.95
N THR A 122 -13.39 1.71 11.75
CA THR A 122 -14.49 1.91 10.80
C THR A 122 -14.27 1.00 9.60
N LEU A 123 -15.23 0.10 9.37
CA LEU A 123 -15.23 -0.78 8.21
C LEU A 123 -16.00 -0.14 7.06
N ILE A 124 -15.43 -0.13 5.86
CA ILE A 124 -16.02 0.45 4.67
C ILE A 124 -16.24 -0.60 3.58
N GLU A 125 -17.36 -0.51 2.88
CA GLU A 125 -17.74 -1.42 1.78
C GLU A 125 -17.53 -0.78 0.40
N ASN A 126 -17.59 0.54 0.33
CA ASN A 126 -17.56 1.28 -0.93
C ASN A 126 -16.56 2.43 -0.86
N SER A 127 -16.08 2.87 -2.02
CA SER A 127 -15.24 4.07 -2.11
C SER A 127 -15.92 5.28 -1.47
N MET A 128 -15.14 6.08 -0.75
CA MET A 128 -15.63 7.26 -0.04
C MET A 128 -14.59 8.37 0.02
N TRP A 129 -15.06 9.59 0.16
CA TRP A 129 -14.21 10.74 0.49
C TRP A 129 -13.99 10.81 2.01
N LEU A 130 -12.73 10.89 2.45
CA LEU A 130 -12.36 11.21 3.84
C LEU A 130 -12.37 12.71 4.09
N THR A 131 -11.85 13.46 3.12
CA THR A 131 -11.81 14.93 3.06
C THR A 131 -12.17 15.35 1.63
N PRO A 132 -12.32 16.65 1.32
CA PRO A 132 -12.57 17.09 -0.05
C PRO A 132 -11.49 16.70 -1.07
N ASP A 133 -10.28 16.39 -0.60
CA ASP A 133 -9.10 16.11 -1.43
C ASP A 133 -8.50 14.71 -1.19
N ILE A 134 -9.06 13.90 -0.28
CA ILE A 134 -8.55 12.57 0.05
C ILE A 134 -9.67 11.54 0.00
N ALA A 135 -9.52 10.53 -0.84
CA ALA A 135 -10.48 9.44 -1.00
C ALA A 135 -9.88 8.08 -0.65
N LEU A 136 -10.71 7.21 -0.07
CA LEU A 136 -10.47 5.76 0.00
C LEU A 136 -11.20 5.10 -1.16
N VAL A 137 -10.48 4.35 -1.97
CA VAL A 137 -11.00 3.77 -3.21
C VAL A 137 -10.93 2.26 -3.17
N VAL A 138 -12.06 1.61 -3.38
CA VAL A 138 -12.18 0.17 -3.63
C VAL A 138 -11.97 -0.08 -5.13
N CYS A 139 -11.12 -1.04 -5.48
CA CYS A 139 -10.92 -1.42 -6.86
C CYS A 139 -12.03 -2.40 -7.30
N ASP A 140 -13.03 -1.89 -7.98
CA ASP A 140 -14.21 -2.63 -8.46
C ASP A 140 -14.12 -3.07 -9.93
N THR A 141 -13.00 -2.77 -10.60
CA THR A 141 -12.77 -3.11 -12.01
C THR A 141 -11.58 -4.05 -12.20
N VAL A 142 -11.71 -4.89 -13.24
CA VAL A 142 -10.62 -5.75 -13.73
C VAL A 142 -10.58 -5.60 -15.26
N GLN A 143 -9.94 -4.53 -15.74
CA GLN A 143 -9.73 -4.31 -17.18
C GLN A 143 -8.29 -4.72 -17.60
N HIS A 144 -7.37 -4.72 -16.65
CA HIS A 144 -5.98 -5.09 -16.82
C HIS A 144 -5.65 -6.37 -16.06
N ALA A 145 -4.59 -7.05 -16.49
CA ALA A 145 -4.11 -8.25 -15.80
C ALA A 145 -3.75 -7.94 -14.33
N ARG A 146 -4.15 -8.82 -13.43
CA ARG A 146 -3.70 -8.80 -12.04
C ARG A 146 -2.32 -9.43 -11.91
N PRO A 147 -1.54 -9.06 -10.87
CA PRO A 147 -0.22 -9.64 -10.63
C PRO A 147 -0.25 -11.18 -10.53
N HIS A 148 0.67 -11.83 -11.21
CA HIS A 148 0.75 -13.30 -11.24
C HIS A 148 1.03 -13.90 -9.85
N GLY A 149 1.69 -13.15 -8.96
CA GLY A 149 1.95 -13.54 -7.57
C GLY A 149 0.70 -13.88 -6.76
N ASN A 150 -0.44 -13.33 -7.15
CA ASN A 150 -1.75 -13.53 -6.50
C ASN A 150 -2.24 -14.99 -6.50
N ARG A 151 -1.76 -15.82 -7.45
CA ARG A 151 -2.18 -17.24 -7.58
C ARG A 151 -1.95 -18.10 -6.33
N HIS A 152 -1.13 -17.62 -5.41
CA HIS A 152 -0.81 -18.31 -4.16
C HIS A 152 -1.63 -17.83 -2.97
N LEU A 153 -2.54 -16.89 -3.20
CA LEU A 153 -3.33 -16.24 -2.16
C LEU A 153 -4.77 -16.73 -2.20
N SER A 154 -5.32 -16.97 -1.03
CA SER A 154 -6.72 -17.38 -0.86
C SER A 154 -7.38 -16.60 0.26
N ALA A 155 -8.68 -16.38 0.11
CA ALA A 155 -9.56 -15.80 1.12
C ALA A 155 -10.68 -16.79 1.42
N ASN A 156 -10.89 -17.15 2.70
CA ASN A 156 -11.93 -18.09 3.13
C ASN A 156 -11.87 -19.43 2.39
N GLY A 157 -10.65 -19.90 2.05
CA GLY A 157 -10.43 -21.17 1.33
C GLY A 157 -10.70 -21.16 -0.17
N MET A 158 -10.98 -19.98 -0.76
CA MET A 158 -11.17 -19.77 -2.19
C MET A 158 -10.05 -18.86 -2.74
N PRO A 159 -9.75 -18.89 -4.05
CA PRO A 159 -8.82 -17.91 -4.63
C PRO A 159 -9.24 -16.49 -4.25
N ASP A 160 -8.26 -15.69 -3.80
CA ASP A 160 -8.56 -14.33 -3.32
C ASP A 160 -9.02 -13.42 -4.46
N THR A 161 -10.12 -12.72 -4.24
CA THR A 161 -10.67 -11.72 -5.16
C THR A 161 -10.16 -10.32 -4.87
N PHE A 162 -9.46 -10.13 -3.74
CA PHE A 162 -8.96 -8.85 -3.23
C PHE A 162 -10.05 -7.80 -2.98
N ALA A 163 -11.27 -8.24 -2.64
CA ALA A 163 -12.36 -7.35 -2.22
C ALA A 163 -12.01 -6.55 -0.95
N HIS A 164 -10.99 -6.99 -0.22
CA HIS A 164 -10.47 -6.31 0.97
C HIS A 164 -9.44 -5.22 0.65
N GLU A 165 -9.05 -5.01 -0.64
CA GLU A 165 -8.03 -4.02 -0.99
C GLU A 165 -8.62 -2.62 -1.15
N LEU A 166 -8.02 -1.67 -0.42
CA LEU A 166 -8.28 -0.23 -0.48
C LEU A 166 -7.05 0.51 -0.96
N SER A 167 -7.25 1.52 -1.76
CA SER A 167 -6.20 2.46 -2.16
C SER A 167 -6.55 3.87 -1.68
N LEU A 168 -5.53 4.67 -1.40
CA LEU A 168 -5.68 6.08 -1.05
C LEU A 168 -5.45 6.92 -2.31
N ALA A 169 -6.38 7.78 -2.66
CA ALA A 169 -6.25 8.76 -3.73
C ALA A 169 -6.26 10.17 -3.14
N ILE A 170 -5.16 10.90 -3.34
CA ILE A 170 -5.01 12.29 -2.87
C ILE A 170 -5.04 13.20 -4.10
N VAL A 171 -5.91 14.21 -4.08
CA VAL A 171 -6.00 15.23 -5.13
C VAL A 171 -5.04 16.36 -4.81
N ASP A 172 -4.10 16.61 -5.72
CA ASP A 172 -3.11 17.68 -5.62
C ASP A 172 -3.00 18.39 -6.99
N ASP A 173 -3.36 19.66 -7.06
CA ASP A 173 -3.37 20.45 -8.29
C ASP A 173 -4.10 19.77 -9.48
N ASN A 174 -5.29 19.23 -9.23
CA ASN A 174 -6.10 18.50 -10.21
C ASN A 174 -5.41 17.26 -10.81
N ARG A 175 -4.48 16.68 -10.08
CA ARG A 175 -3.81 15.41 -10.39
C ARG A 175 -3.90 14.48 -9.17
N LEU A 176 -3.80 13.17 -9.40
CA LEU A 176 -3.87 12.19 -8.34
C LEU A 176 -2.48 11.77 -7.87
N VAL A 177 -2.32 11.67 -6.55
CA VAL A 177 -1.27 10.90 -5.89
C VAL A 177 -1.93 9.66 -5.31
N ILE A 178 -1.55 8.48 -5.80
CA ILE A 178 -2.15 7.20 -5.41
C ILE A 178 -1.20 6.44 -4.50
N ILE A 179 -1.70 6.00 -3.34
CA ILE A 179 -0.98 5.10 -2.43
C ILE A 179 -1.71 3.75 -2.46
N ALA A 180 -1.03 2.72 -2.96
CA ALA A 180 -1.55 1.37 -3.06
C ALA A 180 -0.47 0.36 -2.64
N PRO A 181 -0.38 0.01 -1.36
CA PRO A 181 0.75 -0.68 -0.75
C PRO A 181 1.19 -1.98 -1.42
N CYS A 182 0.24 -2.81 -1.91
CA CYS A 182 0.56 -4.08 -2.59
C CYS A 182 0.09 -4.17 -4.04
N SER A 183 -0.94 -3.43 -4.41
CA SER A 183 -1.53 -3.45 -5.76
C SER A 183 -1.97 -4.85 -6.22
N HIS A 184 -2.62 -5.62 -5.36
CA HIS A 184 -3.13 -6.95 -5.72
C HIS A 184 -4.19 -6.91 -6.84
N CYS A 185 -5.02 -5.88 -6.85
CA CYS A 185 -5.95 -5.65 -7.97
C CYS A 185 -5.24 -5.29 -9.28
N GLY A 186 -3.95 -4.98 -9.22
CA GLY A 186 -3.13 -4.48 -10.33
C GLY A 186 -3.10 -2.96 -10.39
N ALA A 187 -1.91 -2.38 -10.49
CA ALA A 187 -1.72 -0.93 -10.40
C ALA A 187 -2.54 -0.13 -11.41
N LEU A 188 -2.73 -0.64 -12.64
CA LEU A 188 -3.54 0.01 -13.67
C LEU A 188 -5.04 -0.04 -13.34
N ASN A 189 -5.55 -1.17 -12.85
CA ASN A 189 -6.94 -1.26 -12.39
C ASN A 189 -7.22 -0.32 -11.21
N ILE A 190 -6.26 -0.19 -10.29
CA ILE A 190 -6.35 0.73 -9.15
C ILE A 190 -6.35 2.19 -9.65
N ALA A 191 -5.45 2.53 -10.57
CA ALA A 191 -5.42 3.87 -11.16
C ALA A 191 -6.76 4.21 -11.86
N ASP A 192 -7.29 3.30 -12.66
CA ASP A 192 -8.60 3.46 -13.31
C ASP A 192 -9.73 3.64 -12.29
N ALA A 193 -9.73 2.87 -11.19
CA ALA A 193 -10.71 3.01 -10.13
C ALA A 193 -10.62 4.40 -9.44
N CYS A 194 -9.40 4.85 -9.13
CA CYS A 194 -9.16 6.17 -8.55
C CYS A 194 -9.60 7.30 -9.50
N GLN A 195 -9.24 7.22 -10.77
CA GLN A 195 -9.63 8.20 -11.80
C GLN A 195 -11.15 8.27 -11.97
N ARG A 196 -11.83 7.13 -12.03
CA ARG A 196 -13.31 7.08 -12.15
C ARG A 196 -14.01 7.63 -10.92
N PHE A 197 -13.55 7.26 -9.72
CA PHE A 197 -14.18 7.71 -8.47
C PHE A 197 -14.01 9.22 -8.26
N THR A 198 -12.82 9.75 -8.53
CA THR A 198 -12.51 11.17 -8.33
C THR A 198 -12.92 12.06 -9.50
N GLY A 199 -13.08 11.49 -10.70
CA GLY A 199 -13.28 12.26 -11.95
C GLY A 199 -12.01 12.93 -12.48
N ILE A 200 -10.83 12.61 -11.91
CA ILE A 200 -9.53 13.18 -12.28
C ILE A 200 -8.73 12.14 -13.05
N ASN A 201 -8.38 12.45 -14.31
CA ASN A 201 -7.71 11.50 -15.22
C ASN A 201 -6.18 11.53 -15.13
N SER A 202 -5.58 12.58 -14.57
CA SER A 202 -4.12 12.70 -14.49
C SER A 202 -3.58 12.14 -13.18
N VAL A 203 -2.66 11.19 -13.26
CA VAL A 203 -1.94 10.64 -12.10
C VAL A 203 -0.55 11.26 -12.06
N LYS A 204 -0.20 11.91 -10.95
CA LYS A 204 1.09 12.57 -10.71
C LYS A 204 2.12 11.58 -10.18
N ALA A 205 1.71 10.79 -9.19
CA ALA A 205 2.55 9.78 -8.58
C ALA A 205 1.74 8.54 -8.17
N TYR A 206 2.39 7.38 -8.23
CA TYR A 206 1.89 6.10 -7.74
C TYR A 206 2.91 5.51 -6.76
N ILE A 207 2.51 5.25 -5.52
CA ILE A 207 3.39 4.81 -4.45
C ILE A 207 2.89 3.48 -3.89
N GLY A 208 3.74 2.45 -3.92
CA GLY A 208 3.45 1.13 -3.35
C GLY A 208 4.10 -0.01 -4.12
N GLY A 209 3.94 -1.22 -3.61
CA GLY A 209 4.39 -2.44 -4.26
C GLY A 209 3.50 -2.81 -5.46
N LEU A 210 4.08 -3.52 -6.42
CA LEU A 210 3.37 -3.98 -7.62
C LEU A 210 2.99 -5.46 -7.57
N HIS A 211 3.29 -6.13 -6.45
CA HIS A 211 3.12 -7.56 -6.22
C HIS A 211 3.75 -8.45 -7.32
N PHE A 212 4.83 -7.97 -7.93
CA PHE A 212 5.65 -8.74 -8.88
C PHE A 212 6.62 -9.61 -8.10
N THR A 213 6.24 -10.86 -7.91
CA THR A 213 6.96 -11.83 -7.08
C THR A 213 7.97 -12.62 -7.90
N ASP A 214 9.05 -13.12 -7.24
CA ASP A 214 10.05 -13.95 -7.93
C ASP A 214 9.42 -15.17 -8.61
N GLY A 215 9.78 -15.36 -9.87
CA GLY A 215 9.30 -16.48 -10.65
C GLY A 215 9.58 -16.34 -12.15
N PRO A 216 9.25 -17.36 -12.94
CA PRO A 216 9.50 -17.36 -14.39
C PRO A 216 8.70 -16.29 -15.15
N HIS A 217 7.64 -15.74 -14.54
CA HIS A 217 6.78 -14.73 -15.15
C HIS A 217 7.23 -13.30 -14.88
N THR A 218 8.09 -13.08 -13.89
CA THR A 218 8.48 -11.75 -13.41
C THR A 218 8.98 -10.84 -14.54
N ALA A 219 9.82 -11.38 -15.43
CA ALA A 219 10.40 -10.59 -16.50
C ALA A 219 9.37 -10.14 -17.55
N ASP A 220 8.45 -11.02 -17.92
CA ASP A 220 7.44 -10.71 -18.93
C ASP A 220 6.37 -9.78 -18.35
N GLU A 221 5.97 -10.00 -17.11
CA GLU A 221 5.05 -9.14 -16.37
C GLU A 221 5.61 -7.72 -16.21
N SER A 222 6.88 -7.59 -15.83
CA SER A 222 7.55 -6.30 -15.70
C SER A 222 7.65 -5.56 -17.04
N ARG A 223 7.99 -6.27 -18.13
CA ARG A 223 8.06 -5.66 -19.48
C ARG A 223 6.69 -5.22 -19.96
N GLN A 224 5.64 -6.04 -19.74
CA GLN A 224 4.28 -5.67 -20.13
C GLN A 224 3.84 -4.43 -19.36
N PHE A 225 4.08 -4.38 -18.06
CA PHE A 225 3.78 -3.21 -17.23
C PHE A 225 4.46 -1.94 -17.75
N LEU A 226 5.75 -2.01 -18.13
CA LEU A 226 6.47 -0.86 -18.72
C LEU A 226 5.82 -0.36 -20.02
N ILE A 227 5.33 -1.27 -20.88
CA ILE A 227 4.61 -0.92 -22.10
C ILE A 227 3.29 -0.22 -21.74
N ASP A 228 2.52 -0.79 -20.83
CA ASP A 228 1.19 -0.32 -20.48
C ASP A 228 1.22 1.07 -19.84
N ILE A 229 2.15 1.32 -18.88
CA ILE A 229 2.26 2.64 -18.23
C ILE A 229 2.70 3.73 -19.20
N THR A 230 3.50 3.41 -20.21
CA THR A 230 3.92 4.38 -21.25
C THR A 230 2.72 4.90 -22.03
N THR A 231 1.66 4.12 -22.13
CA THR A 231 0.45 4.48 -22.88
C THR A 231 -0.63 5.06 -21.97
N GLN A 232 -0.81 4.47 -20.78
CA GLN A 232 -1.96 4.77 -19.91
C GLN A 232 -1.63 5.81 -18.84
N LEU A 233 -0.38 5.82 -18.36
CA LEU A 233 0.08 6.71 -17.28
C LEU A 233 1.45 7.35 -17.64
N PRO A 234 1.58 8.01 -18.83
CA PRO A 234 2.87 8.46 -19.37
C PRO A 234 3.59 9.49 -18.49
N ASP A 235 2.84 10.32 -17.77
CA ASP A 235 3.35 11.41 -16.94
C ASP A 235 3.40 11.08 -15.44
N THR A 236 3.23 9.79 -15.11
CA THR A 236 3.20 9.33 -13.72
C THR A 236 4.59 8.91 -13.26
N THR A 237 5.00 9.42 -12.10
CA THR A 237 6.18 8.91 -11.40
C THR A 237 5.78 7.76 -10.48
N PHE A 238 6.42 6.61 -10.64
CA PHE A 238 6.21 5.45 -9.78
C PHE A 238 7.29 5.38 -8.71
N TYR A 239 6.87 5.08 -7.48
CA TYR A 239 7.74 4.72 -6.37
C TYR A 239 7.31 3.35 -5.87
N THR A 240 8.19 2.35 -6.01
CA THR A 240 7.85 0.95 -5.68
C THR A 240 8.92 0.29 -4.80
N GLY A 241 8.53 -0.74 -4.08
CA GLY A 241 9.37 -1.51 -3.17
C GLY A 241 8.58 -2.70 -2.63
N HIS A 242 8.78 -3.08 -1.40
CA HIS A 242 8.03 -4.08 -0.64
C HIS A 242 7.84 -5.41 -1.40
N CYS A 243 6.68 -5.63 -2.00
CA CYS A 243 6.33 -6.84 -2.75
C CYS A 243 6.73 -6.82 -4.23
N THR A 244 7.50 -5.81 -4.67
CA THR A 244 8.17 -5.78 -5.98
C THR A 244 9.54 -6.42 -5.85
N CYS A 245 9.72 -7.63 -6.37
CA CYS A 245 10.96 -8.40 -6.18
C CYS A 245 12.18 -7.77 -6.87
N PRO A 246 13.43 -8.11 -6.44
CA PRO A 246 14.64 -7.51 -6.99
C PRO A 246 14.79 -7.65 -8.51
N GLN A 247 14.37 -8.78 -9.09
CA GLN A 247 14.37 -8.97 -10.54
C GLN A 247 13.44 -7.99 -11.25
N ALA A 248 12.24 -7.77 -10.70
CA ALA A 248 11.31 -6.78 -11.23
C ALA A 248 11.85 -5.36 -11.08
N GLN A 249 12.40 -5.00 -9.91
CA GLN A 249 13.00 -3.69 -9.65
C GLN A 249 14.10 -3.37 -10.68
N GLN A 250 14.97 -4.32 -10.98
CA GLN A 250 16.05 -4.15 -11.97
C GLN A 250 15.51 -3.84 -13.37
N LEU A 251 14.41 -4.50 -13.78
CA LEU A 251 13.79 -4.26 -15.08
C LEU A 251 13.02 -2.94 -15.11
N LEU A 252 12.25 -2.68 -14.07
CA LEU A 252 11.37 -1.51 -13.99
C LEU A 252 12.18 -0.20 -13.97
N THR A 253 13.32 -0.16 -13.28
CA THR A 253 14.19 1.03 -13.22
C THR A 253 14.91 1.36 -14.54
N THR A 254 14.70 0.60 -15.60
CA THR A 254 15.06 1.02 -16.97
C THR A 254 14.18 2.18 -17.46
N ASN A 255 13.01 2.38 -16.87
CA ASN A 255 12.18 3.57 -17.06
C ASN A 255 12.56 4.64 -16.02
N PRO A 256 12.97 5.87 -16.43
CA PRO A 256 13.42 6.92 -15.50
C PRO A 256 12.32 7.44 -14.56
N ASN A 257 11.05 7.18 -14.87
CA ASN A 257 9.93 7.56 -14.01
C ASN A 257 9.63 6.52 -12.92
N ILE A 258 10.44 5.44 -12.79
CA ILE A 258 10.26 4.43 -11.74
C ILE A 258 11.42 4.49 -10.75
N ASN A 259 11.10 4.70 -9.50
CA ASN A 259 12.03 4.82 -8.38
C ASN A 259 11.79 3.68 -7.38
N ILE A 260 12.85 3.18 -6.76
CA ILE A 260 12.75 2.17 -5.71
C ILE A 260 12.89 2.87 -4.36
N PHE A 261 11.94 2.60 -3.47
CA PHE A 261 12.03 3.03 -2.09
C PHE A 261 12.52 1.90 -1.18
N THR A 262 13.01 2.28 -0.01
CA THR A 262 13.42 1.42 1.09
C THR A 262 12.94 2.05 2.40
N THR A 263 13.08 1.35 3.52
CA THR A 263 12.82 1.93 4.84
C THR A 263 13.55 3.27 5.00
N GLY A 264 12.85 4.28 5.50
CA GLY A 264 13.38 5.62 5.74
C GLY A 264 13.40 6.54 4.51
N THR A 265 12.95 6.07 3.33
CA THR A 265 12.84 6.93 2.14
C THR A 265 11.80 8.02 2.36
N LEU A 266 12.19 9.27 2.09
CA LEU A 266 11.28 10.42 1.97
C LEU A 266 11.03 10.69 0.49
N ILE A 267 9.76 10.70 0.10
CA ILE A 267 9.27 11.05 -1.22
C ILE A 267 8.53 12.39 -1.09
N VAL A 268 8.97 13.38 -1.83
CA VAL A 268 8.31 14.70 -1.91
C VAL A 268 7.61 14.82 -3.26
N VAL A 269 6.28 14.96 -3.22
CA VAL A 269 5.46 15.18 -4.42
C VAL A 269 5.08 16.66 -4.46
N GLU A 270 5.73 17.40 -5.39
CA GLU A 270 5.54 18.83 -5.59
C GLU A 270 4.31 19.18 -6.45
#